data_3ed842abd8bbad72f3a55edc0ed2c59d
#
_entry.id   3ed842abd8bbad72f3a55edc0ed2c59d
#
_cell.length_a   1.000
_cell.length_b   1.000
_cell.length_c   1.000
_cell.angle_alpha   90.00
_cell.angle_beta   90.00
_cell.angle_gamma   90.00
#
_symmetry.space_group_name_H-M   'P 1'
#
loop_
_entity.id
_entity.type
_entity.pdbx_description
1 polymer ?
#
loop_
_entity_poly.entity_id
_entity_poly.type
_entity_poly.pdbx_seq_one_letter_code
_entity_poly.pdbx_strand_id
1 'polypeptide(L)' 'MSPSKVAPLLDKMEDVEAVEILRAMKTEAVAKIIPKLSQDKAVRVSRLLGLP' A
#
# COMPACT_ATOMS: atom_id res chain seq x y z
N MET A 1 -5.54 9.48 -9.10
CA MET A 1 -4.12 9.68 -8.77
C MET A 1 -3.32 8.48 -9.25
N SER A 2 -2.11 8.71 -9.68
CA SER A 2 -1.28 7.61 -10.16
C SER A 2 -0.65 6.84 -8.99
N PRO A 3 -0.41 5.54 -9.16
CA PRO A 3 0.25 4.74 -8.12
C PRO A 3 1.61 5.31 -7.71
N SER A 4 2.35 5.91 -8.65
CA SER A 4 3.66 6.49 -8.37
C SER A 4 3.58 7.70 -7.44
N LYS A 5 2.44 8.39 -7.40
CA LYS A 5 2.24 9.54 -6.51
C LYS A 5 1.65 9.12 -5.18
N VAL A 6 0.82 8.09 -5.18
CA VAL A 6 0.17 7.60 -3.96
C VAL A 6 1.17 6.85 -3.06
N ALA A 7 2.02 6.02 -3.65
CA ALA A 7 2.94 5.18 -2.88
C ALA A 7 3.83 5.96 -1.90
N PRO A 8 4.47 7.08 -2.31
CA PRO A 8 5.30 7.84 -1.35
C PRO A 8 4.50 8.39 -0.17
N LEU A 9 3.23 8.71 -0.37
CA LEU A 9 2.37 9.18 0.72
C LEU A 9 2.11 8.05 1.71
N LEU A 10 1.78 6.87 1.20
CA LEU A 10 1.53 5.70 2.04
C LEU A 10 2.80 5.29 2.80
N ASP A 11 3.96 5.44 2.18
CA ASP A 11 5.24 5.13 2.84
C ASP A 11 5.44 5.94 4.12
N LYS A 12 4.92 7.16 4.16
CA LYS A 12 5.09 8.06 5.30
C LYS A 12 4.03 7.87 6.37
N MET A 13 3.00 7.09 6.10
CA MET A 13 1.91 6.86 7.05
C MET A 13 2.22 5.67 7.95
N GLU A 14 1.52 5.60 9.08
CA GLU A 14 1.55 4.41 9.92
C GLU A 14 1.02 3.22 9.11
N ASP A 15 1.55 2.04 9.37
CA ASP A 15 1.15 0.85 8.62
C ASP A 15 -0.35 0.61 8.67
N VAL A 16 -0.97 0.79 9.85
CA VAL A 16 -2.41 0.58 10.02
C VAL A 16 -3.20 1.56 9.16
N GLU A 17 -2.78 2.82 9.12
CA GLU A 17 -3.45 3.84 8.31
C GLU A 17 -3.34 3.53 6.82
N ALA A 18 -2.14 3.14 6.38
CA ALA A 18 -1.93 2.77 4.99
C ALA A 18 -2.80 1.59 4.59
N VAL A 19 -2.91 0.59 5.46
CA VAL A 19 -3.73 -0.59 5.22
C VAL A 19 -5.21 -0.21 5.11
N GLU A 20 -5.69 0.69 5.98
CA GLU A 20 -7.09 1.13 5.92
C GLU A 20 -7.41 1.78 4.58
N ILE A 21 -6.48 2.61 4.08
CA ILE A 21 -6.66 3.26 2.78
C ILE A 21 -6.67 2.20 1.66
N LEU A 22 -5.72 1.28 1.70
CA LEU A 22 -5.63 0.24 0.66
C LEU A 22 -6.86 -0.67 0.65
N ARG A 23 -7.43 -0.97 1.83
CA ARG A 23 -8.66 -1.78 1.89
C ARG A 23 -9.85 -1.10 1.24
N ALA A 24 -9.87 0.22 1.20
CA ALA A 24 -10.94 0.99 0.58
C ALA A 24 -10.78 1.11 -0.93
N MET A 25 -9.64 0.70 -1.47
CA MET A 25 -9.34 0.83 -2.89
C MET A 25 -9.66 -0.48 -3.63
N LYS A 26 -9.82 -0.35 -4.95
CA LYS A 26 -10.01 -1.53 -5.79
C LYS A 26 -8.74 -2.38 -5.82
N THR A 27 -8.91 -3.68 -5.93
CA THR A 27 -7.80 -4.64 -5.95
C THR A 27 -6.76 -4.30 -7.02
N GLU A 28 -7.21 -3.89 -8.21
CA GLU A 28 -6.29 -3.53 -9.29
C GLU A 28 -5.40 -2.35 -8.91
N ALA A 29 -5.96 -1.37 -8.19
CA ALA A 29 -5.20 -0.20 -7.75
C ALA A 29 -4.16 -0.62 -6.70
N VAL A 30 -4.56 -1.45 -5.75
CA VAL A 30 -3.65 -1.96 -4.71
C VAL A 30 -2.48 -2.72 -5.35
N ALA A 31 -2.78 -3.57 -6.34
CA ALA A 31 -1.75 -4.35 -7.03
C ALA A 31 -0.71 -3.45 -7.74
N LYS A 32 -1.12 -2.26 -8.16
CA LYS A 32 -0.22 -1.30 -8.82
C LYS A 32 0.56 -0.46 -7.82
N ILE A 33 0.02 -0.26 -6.62
CA ILE A 33 0.64 0.59 -5.60
C ILE A 33 1.71 -0.16 -4.82
N ILE A 34 1.43 -1.39 -4.40
CA ILE A 34 2.33 -2.16 -3.54
C ILE A 34 3.75 -2.25 -4.10
N PRO A 35 3.96 -2.55 -5.40
CA PRO A 35 5.32 -2.62 -5.95
C PRO A 35 6.07 -1.28 -5.92
N LYS A 36 5.37 -0.18 -5.71
CA LYS A 36 5.99 1.15 -5.69
C LYS A 36 6.24 1.67 -4.28
N LEU A 37 5.83 0.93 -3.26
CA LEU A 37 6.18 1.23 -1.87
C LEU A 37 7.64 0.85 -1.63
N SER A 38 8.24 1.41 -0.56
CA SER A 38 9.53 0.90 -0.10
C SER A 38 9.38 -0.58 0.22
N GLN A 39 10.45 -1.35 0.06
CA GLN A 39 10.40 -2.79 0.24
C GLN A 39 9.90 -3.18 1.62
N ASP A 40 10.41 -2.53 2.67
CA ASP A 40 9.99 -2.83 4.04
C ASP A 40 8.52 -2.54 4.25
N LYS A 41 8.04 -1.41 3.73
CA LYS A 41 6.63 -1.02 3.83
C LYS A 41 5.75 -2.01 3.08
N ALA A 42 6.16 -2.40 1.88
CA ALA A 42 5.41 -3.34 1.07
C ALA A 42 5.22 -4.68 1.80
N VAL A 43 6.27 -5.17 2.44
CA VAL A 43 6.21 -6.43 3.20
C VAL A 43 5.23 -6.31 4.36
N ARG A 44 5.36 -5.27 5.18
CA ARG A 44 4.50 -5.10 6.35
C ARG A 44 3.03 -4.91 5.96
N VAL A 45 2.79 -4.07 4.96
CA VAL A 45 1.44 -3.80 4.48
C VAL A 45 0.82 -5.06 3.87
N SER A 46 1.57 -5.79 3.07
CA SER A 46 1.07 -7.04 2.47
C SER A 46 0.66 -8.05 3.53
N ARG A 47 1.45 -8.18 4.61
CA ARG A 47 1.12 -9.08 5.71
C ARG A 47 -0.17 -8.66 6.41
N LEU A 48 -0.32 -7.37 6.67
CA LEU A 48 -1.52 -6.84 7.33
C LEU A 48 -2.76 -7.00 6.46
N LEU A 49 -2.59 -6.90 5.14
CA LEU A 49 -3.69 -7.11 4.20
C LEU A 49 -4.04 -8.59 4.03
N GLY A 50 -3.18 -9.48 4.49
CA GLY A 50 -3.37 -10.91 4.34
C GLY A 50 -3.02 -11.43 2.96
N LEU A 51 -2.18 -10.73 2.23
CA LEU A 51 -1.75 -11.17 0.90
C LEU A 51 -0.66 -12.25 1.02
N PRO A 52 -0.66 -13.23 0.06
CA PRO A 52 0.35 -14.26 0.06
C PRO A 52 1.74 -13.73 -0.27
#